data_3ebd29738d81aa45e08fdd81f6d54887
#
_entry.id   3ebd29738d81aa45e08fdd81f6d54887
#
_cell.length_a   1.000
_cell.length_b   1.000
_cell.length_c   1.000
_cell.angle_alpha   90.00
_cell.angle_beta   90.00
_cell.angle_gamma   90.00
#
_symmetry.space_group_name_H-M   'P 1'
#
loop_
_entity.id
_entity.type
_entity.pdbx_description
1 polymer ?
#
loop_
_entity_poly.entity_id
_entity_poly.type
_entity_poly.pdbx_seq_one_letter_code
_entity_poly.pdbx_strand_id
1 'polypeptide(L)'
;MKKMKKVLIALFVITTLSVTAQESVLLRLNYTKGDSFLVTTESNQSMGSQGGMNMKMTMGMIVADVAEENIKTESQITSIVMDMMQGGMTMNYDSNKSDEELDQMGQMLKSQFAPMMEAIIYNTLDYQGNMIDTKLDPAIPGMEQITNRSMNAINYPKEKVSVGSSWSSEDENQGMKMTTKYTVSSIADGLVTLDVSGDMNMSGAAGTGTIKGKTTIDISTGISNNSEIEMTIATQGMNITGTTKITVSKM
;
A
#
# COMPACT_ATOMS: atom_id res chain seq x y z
N MET A 1 77.93 11.71 30.82
CA MET A 1 77.11 11.57 29.62
C MET A 1 75.80 10.93 30.05
N LYS A 2 74.73 11.73 30.18
CA LYS A 2 73.38 11.30 30.62
C LYS A 2 72.61 10.75 29.45
N LYS A 3 72.24 9.46 29.48
CA LYS A 3 71.32 8.87 28.53
C LYS A 3 69.88 9.27 28.91
N MET A 4 69.29 10.20 28.14
CA MET A 4 67.85 10.50 28.21
C MET A 4 67.06 9.35 27.63
N LYS A 5 66.39 8.62 28.50
CA LYS A 5 65.31 7.65 28.04
C LYS A 5 64.13 8.45 27.56
N LYS A 6 63.89 8.42 26.29
CA LYS A 6 62.67 8.93 25.72
C LYS A 6 61.53 7.91 26.01
N VAL A 7 60.69 8.25 26.98
CA VAL A 7 59.46 7.52 27.23
C VAL A 7 58.46 7.95 26.14
N LEU A 8 58.23 7.08 25.21
CA LEU A 8 57.18 7.25 24.19
C LEU A 8 55.85 6.86 24.83
N ILE A 9 55.10 7.85 25.33
CA ILE A 9 53.73 7.65 25.75
C ILE A 9 52.90 7.54 24.45
N ALA A 10 52.60 6.32 24.05
CA ALA A 10 51.60 6.03 23.03
C ALA A 10 50.24 6.37 23.64
N LEU A 11 49.72 7.56 23.29
CA LEU A 11 48.37 7.97 23.62
C LEU A 11 47.43 7.11 22.73
N PHE A 12 46.99 6.00 23.27
CA PHE A 12 45.98 5.16 22.64
C PHE A 12 44.64 5.93 22.75
N VAL A 13 44.36 6.78 21.77
CA VAL A 13 43.02 7.40 21.60
C VAL A 13 42.08 6.27 21.28
N ILE A 14 41.46 5.69 22.31
CA ILE A 14 40.30 4.81 22.15
C ILE A 14 39.17 5.73 21.69
N THR A 15 39.07 5.92 20.41
CA THR A 15 37.82 6.39 19.81
C THR A 15 36.78 5.30 20.09
N THR A 16 36.05 5.46 21.17
CA THR A 16 34.80 4.72 21.38
C THR A 16 33.90 5.12 20.22
N LEU A 17 33.97 4.36 19.13
CA LEU A 17 32.90 4.31 18.19
C LEU A 17 31.69 3.84 19.00
N SER A 18 30.85 4.79 19.39
CA SER A 18 29.53 4.49 19.89
C SER A 18 28.84 3.85 18.68
N VAL A 19 28.97 2.53 18.56
CA VAL A 19 28.06 1.73 17.74
C VAL A 19 26.75 1.86 18.45
N THR A 20 25.99 2.91 18.14
CA THR A 20 24.57 2.94 18.46
C THR A 20 24.04 1.69 17.81
N ALA A 21 23.68 0.69 18.61
CA ALA A 21 23.01 -0.49 18.10
C ALA A 21 21.84 0.02 17.27
N GLN A 22 21.95 -0.10 15.96
CA GLN A 22 20.93 0.40 15.07
C GLN A 22 19.63 -0.31 15.44
N GLU A 23 18.62 0.46 15.81
CA GLU A 23 17.32 -0.10 16.18
C GLU A 23 16.86 -1.05 15.08
N SER A 24 16.50 -2.26 15.46
CA SER A 24 16.03 -3.28 14.51
C SER A 24 14.68 -3.83 14.97
N VAL A 25 13.74 -3.88 14.07
CA VAL A 25 12.37 -4.32 14.33
C VAL A 25 12.00 -5.49 13.43
N LEU A 26 11.16 -6.39 13.94
CA LEU A 26 10.54 -7.45 13.17
C LEU A 26 9.16 -6.95 12.73
N LEU A 27 8.99 -6.73 11.43
CA LEU A 27 7.70 -6.31 10.88
C LEU A 27 6.78 -7.52 10.71
N ARG A 28 5.65 -7.50 11.38
CA ARG A 28 4.61 -8.54 11.31
C ARG A 28 3.25 -7.91 11.54
N LEU A 29 2.24 -8.47 10.88
CA LEU A 29 0.86 -8.19 11.24
C LEU A 29 0.61 -8.72 12.66
N ASN A 30 0.18 -7.85 13.56
CA ASN A 30 -0.08 -8.15 14.95
C ASN A 30 -1.49 -7.68 15.32
N TYR A 31 -2.47 -8.35 14.70
CA TYR A 31 -3.87 -8.05 14.92
C TYR A 31 -4.44 -8.81 16.11
N THR A 32 -5.47 -8.22 16.68
CA THR A 32 -6.31 -8.89 17.67
C THR A 32 -7.68 -9.16 17.06
N LYS A 33 -8.26 -10.32 17.33
CA LYS A 33 -9.62 -10.64 16.90
C LYS A 33 -10.59 -9.57 17.39
N GLY A 34 -11.41 -9.05 16.48
CA GLY A 34 -12.33 -7.95 16.72
C GLY A 34 -11.76 -6.56 16.47
N ASP A 35 -10.45 -6.42 16.20
CA ASP A 35 -9.91 -5.15 15.73
C ASP A 35 -10.66 -4.71 14.49
N SER A 36 -10.99 -3.42 14.42
CA SER A 36 -11.66 -2.84 13.26
C SER A 36 -10.94 -1.60 12.77
N PHE A 37 -10.92 -1.43 11.45
CA PHE A 37 -10.18 -0.37 10.76
C PHE A 37 -11.00 0.25 9.66
N LEU A 38 -10.81 1.55 9.49
CA LEU A 38 -11.29 2.29 8.34
C LEU A 38 -10.12 2.52 7.39
N VAL A 39 -10.25 2.01 6.17
CA VAL A 39 -9.28 2.19 5.09
C VAL A 39 -9.84 3.21 4.11
N THR A 40 -9.14 4.31 3.91
CA THR A 40 -9.48 5.32 2.91
C THR A 40 -8.42 5.34 1.82
N THR A 41 -8.84 5.16 0.58
CA THR A 41 -7.98 5.27 -0.61
C THR A 41 -8.42 6.47 -1.42
N GLU A 42 -7.51 7.41 -1.66
CA GLU A 42 -7.68 8.55 -2.54
C GLU A 42 -6.75 8.38 -3.73
N SER A 43 -7.30 8.32 -4.94
CA SER A 43 -6.55 8.16 -6.19
C SER A 43 -6.84 9.33 -7.10
N ASN A 44 -5.79 9.94 -7.61
CA ASN A 44 -5.84 10.99 -8.61
C ASN A 44 -5.05 10.54 -9.82
N GLN A 45 -5.68 10.49 -11.00
CA GLN A 45 -5.04 10.07 -12.23
C GLN A 45 -5.23 11.13 -13.32
N SER A 46 -4.19 11.38 -14.09
CA SER A 46 -4.20 12.26 -15.25
C SER A 46 -3.76 11.50 -16.50
N MET A 47 -4.55 11.62 -17.55
CA MET A 47 -4.27 11.09 -18.89
C MET A 47 -3.92 12.23 -19.86
N GLY A 48 -3.33 13.29 -19.34
CA GLY A 48 -2.98 14.49 -20.11
C GLY A 48 -4.21 15.17 -20.71
N SER A 49 -4.17 15.49 -22.00
CA SER A 49 -5.29 16.15 -22.70
C SER A 49 -6.54 15.28 -22.86
N GLN A 50 -6.47 13.98 -22.57
CA GLN A 50 -7.61 13.08 -22.69
C GLN A 50 -8.52 13.10 -21.46
N GLY A 51 -8.04 13.69 -20.35
CA GLY A 51 -8.82 13.83 -19.13
C GLY A 51 -8.11 13.32 -17.88
N GLY A 52 -8.91 12.93 -16.89
CA GLY A 52 -8.40 12.42 -15.60
C GLY A 52 -9.53 11.86 -14.75
N MET A 53 -9.14 11.27 -13.63
CA MET A 53 -10.07 10.68 -12.66
C MET A 53 -9.56 10.97 -11.25
N ASN A 54 -10.47 11.40 -10.39
CA ASN A 54 -10.31 11.44 -8.95
C ASN A 54 -11.26 10.42 -8.34
N MET A 55 -10.77 9.57 -7.48
CA MET A 55 -11.60 8.59 -6.77
C MET A 55 -11.21 8.56 -5.30
N LYS A 56 -12.23 8.57 -4.44
CA LYS A 56 -12.09 8.29 -3.03
C LYS A 56 -12.95 7.09 -2.68
N MET A 57 -12.35 6.08 -2.13
CA MET A 57 -13.00 4.87 -1.66
C MET A 57 -12.75 4.69 -0.17
N THR A 58 -13.80 4.35 0.55
CA THR A 58 -13.72 4.02 1.98
C THR A 58 -14.18 2.59 2.19
N MET A 59 -13.43 1.85 2.99
CA MET A 59 -13.70 0.44 3.29
C MET A 59 -13.57 0.20 4.79
N GLY A 60 -14.56 -0.45 5.38
CA GLY A 60 -14.47 -1.02 6.71
C GLY A 60 -13.77 -2.37 6.66
N MET A 61 -12.87 -2.64 7.59
CA MET A 61 -12.20 -3.93 7.76
C MET A 61 -12.31 -4.39 9.21
N ILE A 62 -12.66 -5.65 9.42
CA ILE A 62 -12.72 -6.29 10.75
C ILE A 62 -11.80 -7.51 10.73
N VAL A 63 -11.06 -7.71 11.80
CA VAL A 63 -10.28 -8.93 12.03
C VAL A 63 -11.22 -10.00 12.58
N ALA A 64 -11.65 -10.90 11.71
CA ALA A 64 -12.62 -11.94 12.03
C ALA A 64 -12.02 -13.05 12.89
N ASP A 65 -10.76 -13.41 12.64
CA ASP A 65 -10.06 -14.45 13.38
C ASP A 65 -8.55 -14.29 13.32
N VAL A 66 -7.86 -14.77 14.37
CA VAL A 66 -6.40 -14.80 14.47
C VAL A 66 -6.02 -16.20 14.94
N ALA A 67 -5.41 -16.99 14.06
CA ALA A 67 -4.95 -18.36 14.31
C ALA A 67 -3.42 -18.41 14.36
N GLU A 68 -2.85 -19.55 14.73
CA GLU A 68 -1.39 -19.72 14.88
C GLU A 68 -0.60 -19.34 13.61
N GLU A 69 -1.12 -19.65 12.42
CA GLU A 69 -0.42 -19.45 11.15
C GLU A 69 -1.05 -18.38 10.25
N ASN A 70 -2.26 -17.90 10.55
CA ASN A 70 -2.95 -16.96 9.67
C ASN A 70 -3.92 -16.03 10.42
N ILE A 71 -4.27 -14.97 9.71
CA ILE A 71 -5.22 -13.94 10.13
C ILE A 71 -6.31 -13.88 9.08
N LYS A 72 -7.57 -13.85 9.54
CA LYS A 72 -8.74 -13.69 8.66
C LYS A 72 -9.35 -12.32 8.86
N THR A 73 -9.60 -11.63 7.77
CA THR A 73 -10.27 -10.32 7.76
C THR A 73 -11.50 -10.36 6.89
N GLU A 74 -12.47 -9.56 7.27
CA GLU A 74 -13.67 -9.26 6.49
C GLU A 74 -13.66 -7.77 6.18
N SER A 75 -13.88 -7.43 4.91
CA SER A 75 -13.85 -6.04 4.48
C SER A 75 -15.04 -5.74 3.58
N GLN A 76 -15.57 -4.52 3.68
CA GLN A 76 -16.67 -4.06 2.83
C GLN A 76 -16.44 -2.61 2.42
N ILE A 77 -16.70 -2.30 1.16
CA ILE A 77 -16.66 -0.93 0.66
C ILE A 77 -17.89 -0.19 1.18
N THR A 78 -17.68 0.87 1.93
CA THR A 78 -18.75 1.66 2.56
C THR A 78 -19.06 2.95 1.81
N SER A 79 -18.11 3.47 1.02
CA SER A 79 -18.32 4.67 0.21
C SER A 79 -17.41 4.68 -1.01
N ILE A 80 -17.94 5.18 -2.13
CA ILE A 80 -17.21 5.51 -3.35
C ILE A 80 -17.64 6.90 -3.81
N VAL A 81 -16.67 7.80 -3.96
CA VAL A 81 -16.86 9.11 -4.59
C VAL A 81 -15.91 9.18 -5.77
N MET A 82 -16.41 9.52 -6.95
CA MET A 82 -15.62 9.56 -8.18
C MET A 82 -15.99 10.75 -9.04
N ASP A 83 -14.97 11.47 -9.50
CA ASP A 83 -15.06 12.50 -10.52
C ASP A 83 -14.15 12.10 -11.67
N MET A 84 -14.71 11.95 -12.86
CA MET A 84 -13.98 11.59 -14.06
C MET A 84 -14.27 12.59 -15.17
N MET A 85 -13.24 12.99 -15.87
CA MET A 85 -13.35 13.78 -17.11
C MET A 85 -12.66 12.99 -18.23
N GLN A 86 -13.41 12.71 -19.30
CA GLN A 86 -12.90 12.00 -20.46
C GLN A 86 -13.53 12.55 -21.74
N GLY A 87 -12.70 12.98 -22.68
CA GLY A 87 -13.18 13.46 -23.99
C GLY A 87 -14.12 14.66 -23.91
N GLY A 88 -14.00 15.51 -22.87
CA GLY A 88 -14.87 16.66 -22.65
C GLY A 88 -16.19 16.34 -21.92
N MET A 89 -16.44 15.08 -21.57
CA MET A 89 -17.55 14.66 -20.71
C MET A 89 -17.08 14.57 -19.27
N THR A 90 -17.92 15.05 -18.35
CA THR A 90 -17.71 14.93 -16.91
C THR A 90 -18.70 13.90 -16.37
N MET A 91 -18.19 12.97 -15.58
CA MET A 91 -18.98 11.95 -14.87
C MET A 91 -18.68 12.07 -13.39
N ASN A 92 -19.71 12.25 -12.59
CA ASN A 92 -19.61 12.38 -11.13
C ASN A 92 -20.46 11.30 -10.49
N TYR A 93 -19.93 10.68 -9.47
CA TYR A 93 -20.63 9.69 -8.66
C TYR A 93 -20.29 9.85 -7.18
N ASP A 94 -21.29 9.82 -6.34
CA ASP A 94 -21.15 9.79 -4.89
C ASP A 94 -22.18 8.77 -4.34
N SER A 95 -21.67 7.67 -3.80
CA SER A 95 -22.50 6.60 -3.25
C SER A 95 -23.32 7.01 -2.03
N ASN A 96 -22.99 8.16 -1.41
CA ASN A 96 -23.74 8.68 -0.25
C ASN A 96 -24.99 9.47 -0.66
N LYS A 97 -25.14 9.76 -1.96
CA LYS A 97 -26.31 10.46 -2.49
C LYS A 97 -27.47 9.50 -2.72
N SER A 98 -28.69 10.00 -2.52
CA SER A 98 -29.92 9.31 -2.88
C SER A 98 -30.08 9.24 -4.40
N ASP A 99 -30.95 8.35 -4.88
CA ASP A 99 -31.25 8.21 -6.32
C ASP A 99 -31.77 9.50 -6.96
N GLU A 100 -32.49 10.31 -6.20
CA GLU A 100 -33.05 11.58 -6.64
C GLU A 100 -31.99 12.68 -6.81
N GLU A 101 -30.84 12.56 -6.13
CA GLU A 101 -29.72 13.49 -6.20
C GLU A 101 -28.68 13.12 -7.27
N LEU A 102 -28.79 11.90 -7.82
CA LEU A 102 -27.92 11.43 -8.88
C LEU A 102 -28.54 11.76 -10.25
N ASP A 103 -27.70 12.29 -11.14
CA ASP A 103 -28.07 12.38 -12.55
C ASP A 103 -28.10 10.99 -13.22
N GLN A 104 -28.51 10.93 -14.49
CA GLN A 104 -28.61 9.68 -15.22
C GLN A 104 -27.28 8.91 -15.27
N MET A 105 -26.16 9.59 -15.36
CA MET A 105 -24.82 8.96 -15.37
C MET A 105 -24.49 8.42 -13.98
N GLY A 106 -24.76 9.18 -12.93
CA GLY A 106 -24.60 8.77 -11.55
C GLY A 106 -25.43 7.53 -11.21
N GLN A 107 -26.67 7.43 -11.68
CA GLN A 107 -27.52 6.24 -11.51
C GLN A 107 -26.96 5.02 -12.24
N MET A 108 -26.39 5.20 -13.44
CA MET A 108 -25.72 4.13 -14.17
C MET A 108 -24.48 3.63 -13.39
N LEU A 109 -23.64 4.54 -12.89
CA LEU A 109 -22.48 4.22 -12.07
C LEU A 109 -22.86 3.55 -10.75
N LYS A 110 -23.97 3.98 -10.11
CA LYS A 110 -24.54 3.30 -8.94
C LYS A 110 -24.83 1.84 -9.24
N SER A 111 -25.53 1.57 -10.34
CA SER A 111 -25.86 0.19 -10.74
C SER A 111 -24.61 -0.66 -10.98
N GLN A 112 -23.52 -0.04 -11.45
CA GLN A 112 -22.25 -0.71 -11.69
C GLN A 112 -21.47 -0.98 -10.38
N PHE A 113 -21.50 -0.05 -9.44
CA PHE A 113 -20.76 -0.18 -8.19
C PHE A 113 -21.53 -0.87 -7.05
N ALA A 114 -22.86 -0.91 -7.12
CA ALA A 114 -23.69 -1.52 -6.08
C ALA A 114 -23.27 -2.96 -5.73
N PRO A 115 -23.04 -3.87 -6.69
CA PRO A 115 -22.60 -5.23 -6.35
C PRO A 115 -21.27 -5.25 -5.57
N MET A 116 -20.34 -4.32 -5.87
CA MET A 116 -19.07 -4.21 -5.16
C MET A 116 -19.23 -3.72 -3.73
N MET A 117 -20.16 -2.80 -3.51
CA MET A 117 -20.41 -2.23 -2.19
C MET A 117 -21.22 -3.20 -1.30
N GLU A 118 -22.05 -4.07 -1.91
CA GLU A 118 -22.81 -5.10 -1.20
C GLU A 118 -21.95 -6.30 -0.80
N ALA A 119 -20.87 -6.55 -1.53
CA ALA A 119 -20.05 -7.73 -1.34
C ALA A 119 -19.12 -7.59 -0.11
N ILE A 120 -18.95 -8.70 0.60
CA ILE A 120 -17.94 -8.84 1.65
C ILE A 120 -16.71 -9.53 1.06
N ILE A 121 -15.55 -8.97 1.32
CA ILE A 121 -14.25 -9.50 0.94
C ILE A 121 -13.66 -10.24 2.12
N TYR A 122 -13.53 -11.55 2.02
CA TYR A 122 -12.88 -12.40 3.01
C TYR A 122 -11.43 -12.62 2.60
N ASN A 123 -10.49 -12.22 3.43
CA ASN A 123 -9.07 -12.43 3.19
C ASN A 123 -8.47 -13.32 4.27
N THR A 124 -7.58 -14.20 3.86
CA THR A 124 -6.69 -14.95 4.76
C THR A 124 -5.26 -14.54 4.45
N LEU A 125 -4.55 -14.07 5.47
CA LEU A 125 -3.18 -13.55 5.38
C LEU A 125 -2.28 -14.35 6.32
N ASP A 126 -1.00 -14.47 5.99
CA ASP A 126 0.01 -14.85 6.98
C ASP A 126 0.49 -13.61 7.77
N TYR A 127 1.32 -13.84 8.78
CA TYR A 127 1.84 -12.75 9.62
C TYR A 127 2.86 -11.84 8.90
N GLN A 128 3.34 -12.23 7.73
CA GLN A 128 4.19 -11.39 6.87
C GLN A 128 3.36 -10.51 5.92
N GLY A 129 2.04 -10.65 5.91
CA GLY A 129 1.13 -9.93 5.02
C GLY A 129 0.94 -10.59 3.66
N ASN A 130 1.46 -11.82 3.45
CA ASN A 130 1.19 -12.55 2.23
C ASN A 130 -0.27 -12.99 2.19
N MET A 131 -0.94 -12.74 1.06
CA MET A 131 -2.28 -13.23 0.82
C MET A 131 -2.25 -14.74 0.58
N ILE A 132 -2.95 -15.50 1.41
CA ILE A 132 -3.10 -16.96 1.29
C ILE A 132 -4.36 -17.28 0.48
N ASP A 133 -5.46 -16.59 0.76
CA ASP A 133 -6.75 -16.79 0.12
C ASP A 133 -7.58 -15.51 0.13
N THR A 134 -8.40 -15.35 -0.90
CA THR A 134 -9.38 -14.26 -1.01
C THR A 134 -10.68 -14.79 -1.59
N LYS A 135 -11.79 -14.45 -0.95
CA LYS A 135 -13.14 -14.79 -1.40
C LYS A 135 -14.03 -13.55 -1.36
N LEU A 136 -14.87 -13.41 -2.38
CA LEU A 136 -15.90 -12.39 -2.47
C LEU A 136 -17.28 -13.03 -2.31
N ASP A 137 -18.13 -12.46 -1.47
CA ASP A 137 -19.48 -12.95 -1.24
C ASP A 137 -20.50 -11.79 -1.22
N PRO A 138 -21.46 -11.75 -2.16
CA PRO A 138 -21.60 -12.65 -3.29
C PRO A 138 -20.43 -12.56 -4.29
N ALA A 139 -20.15 -13.67 -4.99
CA ALA A 139 -19.15 -13.67 -6.05
C ALA A 139 -19.60 -12.76 -7.21
N ILE A 140 -18.71 -11.88 -7.66
CA ILE A 140 -18.98 -10.96 -8.76
C ILE A 140 -18.14 -11.40 -9.95
N PRO A 141 -18.74 -11.84 -11.05
CA PRO A 141 -18.02 -12.31 -12.22
C PRO A 141 -17.04 -11.26 -12.76
N GLY A 142 -15.79 -11.65 -12.99
CA GLY A 142 -14.73 -10.78 -13.49
C GLY A 142 -13.99 -9.98 -12.40
N MET A 143 -14.43 -10.06 -11.15
CA MET A 143 -13.76 -9.39 -10.02
C MET A 143 -12.83 -10.28 -9.20
N GLU A 144 -12.83 -11.58 -9.46
CA GLU A 144 -11.97 -12.54 -8.75
C GLU A 144 -10.48 -12.17 -8.87
N GLN A 145 -10.11 -11.51 -9.96
CA GLN A 145 -8.73 -11.10 -10.22
C GLN A 145 -8.37 -9.77 -9.54
N ILE A 146 -9.35 -8.94 -9.22
CA ILE A 146 -9.14 -7.65 -8.54
C ILE A 146 -8.98 -7.88 -7.04
N THR A 147 -9.71 -8.84 -6.48
CA THR A 147 -9.68 -9.19 -5.06
C THR A 147 -8.39 -9.87 -4.64
N ASN A 148 -7.70 -10.54 -5.56
CA ASN A 148 -6.39 -11.15 -5.31
C ASN A 148 -5.26 -10.12 -5.06
N ARG A 149 -5.55 -8.83 -5.17
CA ARG A 149 -4.65 -7.77 -4.76
C ARG A 149 -5.07 -7.28 -3.38
N SER A 150 -4.29 -7.63 -2.38
CA SER A 150 -4.40 -6.92 -1.10
C SER A 150 -4.07 -5.46 -1.34
N MET A 151 -5.05 -4.58 -1.20
CA MET A 151 -4.88 -3.14 -1.47
C MET A 151 -3.78 -2.49 -0.62
N ASN A 152 -3.23 -3.21 0.36
CA ASN A 152 -2.26 -2.68 1.31
C ASN A 152 -1.24 -3.70 1.84
N ALA A 153 -1.15 -4.91 1.27
CA ALA A 153 -0.22 -5.87 1.83
C ALA A 153 1.19 -5.58 1.35
N ILE A 154 1.98 -5.04 2.25
CA ILE A 154 3.42 -5.09 2.15
C ILE A 154 3.82 -6.47 2.63
N ASN A 155 4.49 -7.23 1.77
CA ASN A 155 5.05 -8.52 2.17
C ASN A 155 6.32 -8.27 2.99
N TYR A 156 6.25 -8.49 4.29
CA TYR A 156 7.37 -8.24 5.21
C TYR A 156 8.45 -9.32 5.10
N PRO A 157 9.73 -8.93 5.23
CA PRO A 157 10.84 -9.90 5.24
C PRO A 157 10.77 -10.79 6.50
N LYS A 158 11.42 -11.96 6.41
CA LYS A 158 11.50 -12.90 7.56
C LYS A 158 12.34 -12.35 8.71
N GLU A 159 13.39 -11.64 8.38
CA GLU A 159 14.39 -11.11 9.29
C GLU A 159 13.96 -9.75 9.84
N LYS A 160 14.60 -9.34 10.95
CA LYS A 160 14.47 -7.98 11.46
C LYS A 160 15.07 -6.99 10.46
N VAL A 161 14.46 -5.81 10.39
CA VAL A 161 14.93 -4.70 9.57
C VAL A 161 15.46 -3.57 10.43
N SER A 162 16.42 -2.83 9.90
CA SER A 162 16.97 -1.60 10.44
C SER A 162 17.01 -0.52 9.37
N VAL A 163 17.30 0.71 9.73
CA VAL A 163 17.44 1.79 8.73
C VAL A 163 18.47 1.39 7.67
N GLY A 164 18.10 1.53 6.40
CA GLY A 164 18.86 1.08 5.23
C GLY A 164 18.57 -0.35 4.77
N SER A 165 17.86 -1.18 5.55
CA SER A 165 17.41 -2.49 5.09
C SER A 165 16.46 -2.36 3.89
N SER A 166 16.57 -3.26 2.93
CA SER A 166 15.67 -3.27 1.78
C SER A 166 15.29 -4.68 1.35
N TRP A 167 14.09 -4.80 0.77
CA TRP A 167 13.60 -6.04 0.15
C TRP A 167 12.73 -5.70 -1.05
N SER A 168 12.39 -6.69 -1.85
CA SER A 168 11.52 -6.52 -3.02
C SER A 168 10.40 -7.54 -3.01
N SER A 169 9.27 -7.14 -3.59
CA SER A 169 8.18 -8.04 -3.98
C SER A 169 7.98 -7.99 -5.50
N GLU A 170 7.55 -9.09 -6.06
CA GLU A 170 7.15 -9.20 -7.46
C GLU A 170 5.70 -9.66 -7.53
N ASP A 171 4.91 -8.95 -8.33
CA ASP A 171 3.53 -9.28 -8.64
C ASP A 171 3.37 -9.38 -10.15
N GLU A 172 2.72 -10.44 -10.61
CA GLU A 172 2.37 -10.60 -12.01
C GLU A 172 0.88 -10.90 -12.14
N ASN A 173 0.17 -10.04 -12.89
CA ASN A 173 -1.25 -10.21 -13.12
C ASN A 173 -1.63 -9.68 -14.50
N GLN A 174 -2.39 -10.46 -15.27
CA GLN A 174 -2.91 -10.11 -16.59
C GLN A 174 -1.86 -9.55 -17.56
N GLY A 175 -0.63 -10.08 -17.51
CA GLY A 175 0.46 -9.60 -18.35
C GLY A 175 1.09 -8.29 -17.90
N MET A 176 0.76 -7.81 -16.70
CA MET A 176 1.48 -6.73 -16.03
C MET A 176 2.36 -7.33 -14.94
N LYS A 177 3.67 -7.17 -15.09
CA LYS A 177 4.65 -7.50 -14.06
C LYS A 177 5.04 -6.23 -13.33
N MET A 178 4.90 -6.23 -12.01
CA MET A 178 5.33 -5.15 -11.14
C MET A 178 6.39 -5.66 -10.17
N THR A 179 7.51 -4.96 -10.10
CA THR A 179 8.56 -5.19 -9.11
C THR A 179 8.60 -3.99 -8.19
N THR A 180 8.35 -4.20 -6.90
CA THR A 180 8.37 -3.13 -5.89
C THR A 180 9.52 -3.36 -4.93
N LYS A 181 10.32 -2.33 -4.70
CA LYS A 181 11.39 -2.30 -3.71
C LYS A 181 11.01 -1.39 -2.56
N TYR A 182 11.16 -1.90 -1.36
CA TYR A 182 10.99 -1.18 -0.10
C TYR A 182 12.36 -0.95 0.54
N THR A 183 12.60 0.24 1.08
CA THR A 183 13.82 0.58 1.81
C THR A 183 13.46 1.30 3.09
N VAL A 184 13.93 0.81 4.23
CA VAL A 184 13.69 1.46 5.53
C VAL A 184 14.45 2.78 5.58
N SER A 185 13.74 3.90 5.59
CA SER A 185 14.32 5.25 5.69
C SER A 185 14.38 5.76 7.12
N SER A 186 13.46 5.35 7.99
CA SER A 186 13.53 5.67 9.44
C SER A 186 12.79 4.64 10.30
N ILE A 187 13.22 4.53 11.54
CA ILE A 187 12.54 3.83 12.63
C ILE A 187 12.53 4.82 13.79
N ALA A 188 11.37 5.34 14.15
CA ALA A 188 11.21 6.32 15.23
C ALA A 188 9.75 6.35 15.72
N ASP A 189 9.54 6.65 16.98
CA ASP A 189 8.24 6.88 17.60
C ASP A 189 7.24 5.73 17.39
N GLY A 190 7.72 4.49 17.37
CA GLY A 190 6.87 3.31 17.13
C GLY A 190 6.47 3.12 15.66
N LEU A 191 7.07 3.87 14.75
CA LEU A 191 6.80 3.84 13.31
C LEU A 191 8.03 3.43 12.52
N VAL A 192 7.81 2.70 11.43
CA VAL A 192 8.80 2.44 10.38
C VAL A 192 8.36 3.16 9.12
N THR A 193 9.21 4.04 8.60
CA THR A 193 8.99 4.67 7.29
C THR A 193 9.78 3.94 6.22
N LEU A 194 9.10 3.59 5.15
CA LEU A 194 9.68 2.96 3.97
C LEU A 194 9.66 3.92 2.79
N ASP A 195 10.77 4.06 2.10
CA ASP A 195 10.79 4.56 0.75
C ASP A 195 10.39 3.42 -0.19
N VAL A 196 9.46 3.70 -1.10
CA VAL A 196 8.91 2.74 -2.07
C VAL A 196 9.36 3.16 -3.46
N SER A 197 9.85 2.22 -4.24
CA SER A 197 10.15 2.42 -5.65
C SER A 197 9.86 1.13 -6.42
N GLY A 198 9.55 1.23 -7.72
CA GLY A 198 9.30 0.02 -8.50
C GLY A 198 9.13 0.31 -9.97
N ASP A 199 9.17 -0.78 -10.74
CA ASP A 199 9.00 -0.79 -12.17
C ASP A 199 7.80 -1.65 -12.56
N MET A 200 7.06 -1.20 -13.56
CA MET A 200 5.93 -1.92 -14.15
C MET A 200 6.22 -2.20 -15.62
N ASN A 201 5.99 -3.44 -16.04
CA ASN A 201 6.10 -3.87 -17.43
C ASN A 201 4.77 -4.50 -17.87
N MET A 202 4.21 -4.01 -18.95
CA MET A 202 2.96 -4.52 -19.53
C MET A 202 3.28 -5.34 -20.77
N SER A 203 3.15 -6.66 -20.66
CA SER A 203 3.24 -7.58 -21.80
C SER A 203 1.96 -7.43 -22.63
N GLY A 204 2.08 -7.03 -23.88
CA GLY A 204 0.95 -6.89 -24.83
C GLY A 204 0.57 -5.45 -25.17
N ALA A 205 0.75 -4.47 -24.31
CA ALA A 205 0.48 -3.05 -24.59
C ALA A 205 1.77 -2.23 -24.81
N ALA A 206 2.96 -2.86 -24.89
CA ALA A 206 4.26 -2.20 -25.03
C ALA A 206 4.40 -0.95 -24.12
N GLY A 207 3.95 -1.08 -22.86
CA GLY A 207 3.99 -0.01 -21.87
C GLY A 207 4.96 -0.34 -20.74
N THR A 208 5.62 0.71 -20.25
CA THR A 208 6.43 0.65 -19.02
C THR A 208 5.95 1.70 -18.04
N GLY A 209 6.13 1.44 -16.76
CA GLY A 209 5.79 2.41 -15.74
C GLY A 209 6.76 2.35 -14.57
N THR A 210 6.69 3.37 -13.74
CA THR A 210 7.42 3.44 -12.49
C THR A 210 6.50 3.86 -11.36
N ILE A 211 6.80 3.39 -10.17
CA ILE A 211 6.19 3.86 -8.93
C ILE A 211 7.27 4.40 -8.01
N LYS A 212 6.93 5.39 -7.23
CA LYS A 212 7.75 5.91 -6.14
C LYS A 212 6.86 6.49 -5.05
N GLY A 213 7.34 6.48 -3.82
CA GLY A 213 6.58 7.04 -2.72
C GLY A 213 7.11 6.68 -1.37
N LYS A 214 6.24 6.82 -0.39
CA LYS A 214 6.52 6.49 1.02
C LYS A 214 5.34 5.77 1.64
N THR A 215 5.65 4.91 2.59
CA THR A 215 4.65 4.31 3.45
C THR A 215 5.16 4.29 4.89
N THR A 216 4.24 4.44 5.84
CA THR A 216 4.55 4.41 7.27
C THR A 216 3.79 3.24 7.91
N ILE A 217 4.53 2.43 8.66
CA ILE A 217 4.02 1.21 9.31
C ILE A 217 4.04 1.44 10.82
N ASP A 218 2.94 1.18 11.48
CA ASP A 218 2.86 1.11 12.94
C ASP A 218 3.48 -0.22 13.41
N ILE A 219 4.54 -0.17 14.20
CA ILE A 219 5.27 -1.35 14.67
C ILE A 219 4.39 -2.24 15.55
N SER A 220 3.46 -1.64 16.29
CA SER A 220 2.61 -2.38 17.24
C SER A 220 1.60 -3.28 16.54
N THR A 221 1.08 -2.87 15.41
CA THR A 221 0.06 -3.59 14.63
C THR A 221 0.59 -4.21 13.34
N GLY A 222 1.72 -3.71 12.85
CA GLY A 222 2.23 -4.06 11.52
C GLY A 222 1.37 -3.49 10.38
N ILE A 223 0.53 -2.49 10.64
CA ILE A 223 -0.32 -1.91 9.61
C ILE A 223 0.39 -0.74 8.94
N SER A 224 0.30 -0.65 7.63
CA SER A 224 0.60 0.56 6.90
C SER A 224 -0.50 1.58 7.16
N ASN A 225 -0.25 2.53 8.07
CA ASN A 225 -1.25 3.52 8.47
C ASN A 225 -1.34 4.73 7.51
N ASN A 226 -0.29 4.96 6.71
CA ASN A 226 -0.26 6.00 5.68
C ASN A 226 0.67 5.59 4.54
N SER A 227 0.17 5.64 3.31
CA SER A 227 0.94 5.43 2.09
C SER A 227 0.63 6.54 1.10
N GLU A 228 1.66 7.05 0.41
CA GLU A 228 1.51 7.98 -0.70
C GLU A 228 2.44 7.51 -1.82
N ILE A 229 1.83 7.07 -2.93
CA ILE A 229 2.52 6.45 -4.06
C ILE A 229 2.19 7.24 -5.33
N GLU A 230 3.21 7.74 -5.97
CA GLU A 230 3.13 8.31 -7.32
C GLU A 230 3.40 7.22 -8.35
N MET A 231 2.66 7.24 -9.44
CA MET A 231 2.76 6.31 -10.55
C MET A 231 2.90 7.09 -11.86
N THR A 232 3.77 6.61 -12.72
CA THR A 232 3.89 7.10 -14.10
C THR A 232 3.89 5.90 -15.04
N ILE A 233 3.01 5.90 -16.04
CA ILE A 233 2.92 4.85 -17.06
C ILE A 233 3.05 5.51 -18.43
N ALA A 234 4.00 5.02 -19.22
CA ALA A 234 4.16 5.38 -20.62
C ALA A 234 3.66 4.22 -21.49
N THR A 235 2.65 4.49 -22.31
CA THR A 235 2.13 3.56 -23.32
C THR A 235 2.27 4.21 -24.70
N GLN A 236 1.92 3.48 -25.77
CA GLN A 236 2.00 3.98 -27.14
C GLN A 236 1.24 5.30 -27.32
N GLY A 237 1.94 6.43 -27.18
CA GLY A 237 1.42 7.78 -27.41
C GLY A 237 0.70 8.43 -26.24
N MET A 238 0.68 7.83 -25.06
CA MET A 238 0.02 8.39 -23.87
C MET A 238 0.90 8.24 -22.62
N ASN A 239 0.97 9.30 -21.84
CA ASN A 239 1.54 9.27 -20.49
C ASN A 239 0.40 9.39 -19.47
N ILE A 240 0.29 8.41 -18.59
CA ILE A 240 -0.63 8.42 -17.45
C ILE A 240 0.21 8.68 -16.21
N THR A 241 -0.18 9.68 -15.46
CA THR A 241 0.40 9.93 -14.13
C THR A 241 -0.68 9.81 -13.08
N GLY A 242 -0.32 9.35 -11.91
CA GLY A 242 -1.27 9.23 -10.82
C GLY A 242 -0.60 9.31 -9.46
N THR A 243 -1.40 9.67 -8.46
CA THR A 243 -1.03 9.62 -7.05
C THR A 243 -2.11 8.84 -6.33
N THR A 244 -1.70 7.88 -5.52
CA THR A 244 -2.60 7.14 -4.63
C THR A 244 -2.16 7.36 -3.20
N LYS A 245 -3.09 7.84 -2.37
CA LYS A 245 -2.91 7.98 -0.94
C LYS A 245 -3.82 6.99 -0.22
N ILE A 246 -3.27 6.23 0.70
CA ILE A 246 -4.00 5.27 1.52
C ILE A 246 -3.78 5.63 2.98
N THR A 247 -4.87 5.72 3.72
CA THR A 247 -4.86 5.99 5.15
C THR A 247 -5.66 4.90 5.86
N VAL A 248 -5.07 4.33 6.90
CA VAL A 248 -5.73 3.34 7.76
C VAL A 248 -5.82 3.88 9.17
N SER A 249 -7.03 3.87 9.72
CA SER A 249 -7.28 4.28 11.12
C SER A 249 -8.03 3.17 11.86
N LYS A 250 -7.64 2.91 13.10
CA LYS A 250 -8.36 1.99 13.97
C LYS A 250 -9.66 2.65 14.43
N MET A 251 -10.77 1.90 14.39
CA MET A 251 -12.08 2.33 14.85
C MET A 251 -12.35 1.93 16.30
#